data_bdedbfd373dd1889b97828ae53ca98c8
#
_entry.id   bdedbfd373dd1889b97828ae53ca98c8
#
_cell.length_a   1.000
_cell.length_b   1.000
_cell.length_c   1.000
_cell.angle_alpha   90.00
_cell.angle_beta   90.00
_cell.angle_gamma   90.00
#
_symmetry.space_group_name_H-M   'P 1'
#
loop_
_entity.id
_entity.type
_entity.pdbx_description
1 polymer ?
#
loop_
_entity_poly.entity_id
_entity_poly.type
_entity_poly.pdbx_seq_one_letter_code
_entity_poly.pdbx_strand_id
1 'polypeptide(L)'
;AAGYTVCRTQAEAEAVTAGPVLIIDEHLADSDAFAYENDRTEDMWALSDYVKKGIEVLDNDTGFFMMVEGGKIDWACHANDAGSTIADTIALSDAVEEAVAFAKQHPDETLILVTGDHETGGLTIGYAGTDYDTFLTNLSNQKISYAKYDSDYVAGYKENNTSFEDVMKDVEALFGLKLSG
;
A
#
# COMPACT_ATOMS: atom_id res chain seq x y z
N ALA A 1 26.56 4.04 -17.39
CA ALA A 1 25.34 4.54 -16.75
C ALA A 1 24.44 5.12 -17.83
N ALA A 2 23.15 4.83 -17.79
CA ALA A 2 22.19 5.27 -18.81
C ALA A 2 21.75 6.76 -18.66
N GLY A 3 22.47 7.54 -17.86
CA GLY A 3 22.18 8.96 -17.64
C GLY A 3 21.06 9.23 -16.61
N TYR A 4 20.61 8.20 -15.87
CA TYR A 4 19.63 8.37 -14.81
C TYR A 4 20.29 8.85 -13.50
N THR A 5 19.63 9.77 -12.81
CA THR A 5 19.91 10.02 -11.40
C THR A 5 19.22 8.92 -10.58
N VAL A 6 19.97 8.28 -9.68
CA VAL A 6 19.42 7.24 -8.79
C VAL A 6 19.31 7.80 -7.40
N CYS A 7 18.10 7.87 -6.85
CA CYS A 7 17.79 8.30 -5.50
C CYS A 7 17.43 7.07 -4.66
N ARG A 8 18.09 6.92 -3.51
CA ARG A 8 17.88 5.82 -2.58
C ARG A 8 17.43 6.28 -1.20
N THR A 9 17.25 7.58 -1.05
CA THR A 9 16.69 8.22 0.15
C THR A 9 15.65 9.24 -0.25
N GLN A 10 14.73 9.53 0.66
CA GLN A 10 13.73 10.58 0.46
C GLN A 10 14.39 11.94 0.21
N ALA A 11 15.43 12.28 0.97
CA ALA A 11 16.15 13.54 0.80
C ALA A 11 16.76 13.69 -0.61
N GLU A 12 17.29 12.59 -1.19
CA GLU A 12 17.78 12.59 -2.57
C GLU A 12 16.63 12.77 -3.56
N ALA A 13 15.49 12.08 -3.34
CA ALA A 13 14.32 12.19 -4.18
C ALA A 13 13.67 13.58 -4.13
N GLU A 14 13.61 14.20 -2.95
CA GLU A 14 13.11 15.57 -2.77
C GLU A 14 13.96 16.60 -3.55
N ALA A 15 15.27 16.40 -3.61
CA ALA A 15 16.18 17.31 -4.28
C ALA A 15 16.10 17.26 -5.82
N VAL A 16 15.53 16.22 -6.41
CA VAL A 16 15.40 16.09 -7.87
C VAL A 16 14.11 16.76 -8.33
N THR A 17 14.23 17.66 -9.29
CA THR A 17 13.09 18.39 -9.87
C THR A 17 12.90 18.16 -11.37
N ALA A 18 13.83 17.50 -12.04
CA ALA A 18 13.74 17.24 -13.48
C ALA A 18 14.73 16.16 -13.95
N GLY A 19 14.52 15.66 -15.14
CA GLY A 19 15.41 14.73 -15.86
C GLY A 19 15.06 13.24 -15.57
N PRO A 20 15.81 12.32 -16.22
CA PRO A 20 15.60 10.91 -15.98
C PRO A 20 16.04 10.52 -14.57
N VAL A 21 15.11 10.05 -13.75
CA VAL A 21 15.34 9.66 -12.37
C VAL A 21 14.82 8.24 -12.11
N LEU A 22 15.51 7.52 -11.24
CA LEU A 22 15.07 6.27 -10.63
C LEU A 22 15.03 6.50 -9.12
N ILE A 23 13.85 6.51 -8.54
CA ILE A 23 13.67 6.62 -7.10
C ILE A 23 13.35 5.23 -6.57
N ILE A 24 14.09 4.78 -5.58
CA ILE A 24 13.91 3.51 -4.89
C ILE A 24 13.72 3.85 -3.41
N ASP A 25 12.64 3.34 -2.82
CA ASP A 25 12.37 3.55 -1.40
C ASP A 25 13.53 3.02 -0.55
N GLU A 26 13.88 3.72 0.51
CA GLU A 26 14.91 3.27 1.45
C GLU A 26 14.40 2.20 2.42
N HIS A 27 13.08 2.05 2.55
CA HIS A 27 12.40 1.12 3.44
C HIS A 27 11.61 0.08 2.62
N LEU A 28 12.32 -0.79 1.90
CA LEU A 28 11.68 -1.88 1.17
C LEU A 28 11.26 -2.99 2.14
N ALA A 29 10.07 -3.54 1.90
CA ALA A 29 9.48 -4.62 2.66
C ALA A 29 9.60 -5.96 1.90
N ASP A 30 8.59 -6.82 2.03
CA ASP A 30 8.55 -8.13 1.38
C ASP A 30 8.85 -8.03 -0.12
N SER A 31 9.73 -8.92 -0.57
CA SER A 31 10.13 -9.06 -1.98
C SER A 31 10.67 -7.77 -2.62
N ASP A 32 11.35 -6.95 -1.84
CA ASP A 32 11.91 -5.65 -2.26
C ASP A 32 10.85 -4.68 -2.84
N ALA A 33 9.62 -4.78 -2.35
CA ALA A 33 8.50 -3.91 -2.71
C ALA A 33 8.19 -2.89 -1.60
N PHE A 34 7.28 -1.94 -1.86
CA PHE A 34 6.75 -1.03 -0.84
C PHE A 34 6.11 -1.79 0.32
N ALA A 35 6.17 -1.20 1.52
CA ALA A 35 5.37 -1.66 2.64
C ALA A 35 3.87 -1.55 2.32
N TYR A 36 3.06 -2.42 2.93
CA TYR A 36 1.62 -2.19 2.97
C TYR A 36 1.29 -0.92 3.74
N GLU A 37 0.20 -0.24 3.39
CA GLU A 37 -0.18 1.00 4.09
C GLU A 37 -0.34 0.80 5.60
N ASN A 38 -0.84 -0.37 6.04
CA ASN A 38 -0.91 -0.73 7.47
C ASN A 38 0.45 -0.87 8.16
N ASP A 39 1.51 -1.08 7.41
CA ASP A 39 2.87 -1.28 7.92
C ASP A 39 3.74 -0.03 7.77
N ARG A 40 3.27 0.95 7.02
CA ARG A 40 3.98 2.20 6.77
C ARG A 40 4.12 3.00 8.06
N THR A 41 5.29 3.55 8.27
CA THR A 41 5.62 4.46 9.37
C THR A 41 5.65 5.91 8.88
N GLU A 42 5.64 6.87 9.79
CA GLU A 42 5.59 8.30 9.47
C GLU A 42 6.81 8.80 8.65
N ASP A 43 7.93 8.08 8.71
CA ASP A 43 9.15 8.36 7.97
C ASP A 43 9.19 7.69 6.57
N MET A 44 8.16 6.94 6.19
CA MET A 44 8.03 6.34 4.86
C MET A 44 7.10 7.17 3.98
N TRP A 45 7.49 7.38 2.72
CA TRP A 45 6.61 7.98 1.73
C TRP A 45 5.41 7.07 1.44
N ALA A 46 4.23 7.69 1.31
CA ALA A 46 3.03 7.05 0.79
C ALA A 46 3.05 7.01 -0.75
N LEU A 47 2.17 6.21 -1.35
CA LEU A 47 2.02 6.19 -2.81
C LEU A 47 1.68 7.58 -3.38
N SER A 48 0.90 8.38 -2.65
CA SER A 48 0.58 9.78 -3.01
C SER A 48 1.83 10.67 -3.09
N ASP A 49 2.82 10.49 -2.22
CA ASP A 49 4.07 11.25 -2.25
C ASP A 49 4.87 10.93 -3.53
N TYR A 50 4.92 9.64 -3.92
CA TYR A 50 5.55 9.22 -5.17
C TYR A 50 4.83 9.76 -6.40
N VAL A 51 3.48 9.78 -6.40
CA VAL A 51 2.68 10.34 -7.50
C VAL A 51 2.92 11.84 -7.61
N LYS A 52 2.88 12.56 -6.51
CA LYS A 52 3.20 13.99 -6.47
C LYS A 52 4.60 14.29 -7.01
N LYS A 53 5.61 13.54 -6.56
CA LYS A 53 6.99 13.68 -7.05
C LYS A 53 7.10 13.32 -8.53
N GLY A 54 6.39 12.28 -8.97
CA GLY A 54 6.35 11.89 -10.37
C GLY A 54 5.78 12.99 -11.27
N ILE A 55 4.69 13.62 -10.86
CA ILE A 55 4.09 14.77 -11.57
C ILE A 55 5.11 15.92 -11.62
N GLU A 56 5.74 16.29 -10.49
CA GLU A 56 6.74 17.37 -10.44
C GLU A 56 7.88 17.17 -11.42
N VAL A 57 8.39 15.94 -11.53
CA VAL A 57 9.54 15.63 -12.39
C VAL A 57 9.14 15.50 -13.87
N LEU A 58 7.91 15.07 -14.16
CA LEU A 58 7.44 14.79 -15.52
C LEU A 58 6.76 16.01 -16.17
N ASP A 59 6.27 16.97 -15.40
CA ASP A 59 5.55 18.12 -15.91
C ASP A 59 6.43 18.98 -16.84
N ASN A 60 5.93 19.26 -18.02
CA ASN A 60 6.61 20.02 -19.05
C ASN A 60 5.65 20.53 -20.15
N ASP A 61 6.10 21.48 -20.97
CA ASP A 61 5.30 22.14 -22.01
C ASP A 61 4.81 21.20 -23.14
N THR A 62 5.34 19.98 -23.25
CA THR A 62 4.96 19.02 -24.30
C THR A 62 4.03 17.91 -23.81
N GLY A 63 3.80 17.86 -22.50
CA GLY A 63 2.99 16.85 -21.82
C GLY A 63 3.76 15.57 -21.48
N PHE A 64 3.13 14.70 -20.71
CA PHE A 64 3.70 13.45 -20.27
C PHE A 64 2.64 12.33 -20.17
N PHE A 65 3.11 11.10 -20.08
CA PHE A 65 2.32 9.94 -19.70
C PHE A 65 2.87 9.38 -18.39
N MET A 66 1.98 9.10 -17.45
CA MET A 66 2.33 8.49 -16.16
C MET A 66 1.43 7.29 -15.91
N MET A 67 2.01 6.14 -15.58
CA MET A 67 1.32 4.97 -15.08
C MET A 67 1.64 4.81 -13.60
N VAL A 68 0.62 4.58 -12.80
CA VAL A 68 0.71 4.35 -11.36
C VAL A 68 0.04 3.02 -11.03
N GLU A 69 0.65 2.25 -10.18
CA GLU A 69 0.13 0.96 -9.75
C GLU A 69 -0.08 0.95 -8.22
N GLY A 70 -1.29 0.59 -7.80
CA GLY A 70 -1.58 0.22 -6.41
C GLY A 70 -1.26 -1.25 -6.15
N GLY A 71 -0.02 -1.67 -6.41
CA GLY A 71 0.38 -3.08 -6.49
C GLY A 71 0.16 -3.89 -5.21
N LYS A 72 0.15 -3.26 -4.04
CA LYS A 72 -0.10 -3.95 -2.77
C LYS A 72 -1.57 -4.33 -2.56
N ILE A 73 -2.50 -3.75 -3.29
CA ILE A 73 -3.91 -4.18 -3.30
C ILE A 73 -4.00 -5.62 -3.80
N ASP A 74 -3.34 -5.94 -4.92
CA ASP A 74 -3.30 -7.27 -5.50
C ASP A 74 -2.70 -8.30 -4.52
N TRP A 75 -1.55 -7.98 -3.93
CA TRP A 75 -0.89 -8.88 -2.99
C TRP A 75 -1.72 -9.16 -1.72
N ALA A 76 -2.38 -8.14 -1.18
CA ALA A 76 -3.28 -8.29 -0.04
C ALA A 76 -4.51 -9.15 -0.41
N CYS A 77 -5.06 -8.96 -1.60
CA CYS A 77 -6.18 -9.78 -2.11
C CYS A 77 -5.77 -11.26 -2.28
N HIS A 78 -4.58 -11.56 -2.81
CA HIS A 78 -4.06 -12.92 -2.89
C HIS A 78 -3.99 -13.61 -1.54
N ALA A 79 -3.63 -12.88 -0.50
CA ALA A 79 -3.57 -13.38 0.87
C ALA A 79 -4.93 -13.40 1.58
N ASN A 80 -5.99 -12.87 0.99
CA ASN A 80 -7.27 -12.59 1.64
C ASN A 80 -7.12 -11.71 2.89
N ASP A 81 -6.15 -10.80 2.88
CA ASP A 81 -5.94 -9.81 3.91
C ASP A 81 -6.83 -8.58 3.65
N ALA A 82 -8.07 -8.67 4.09
CA ALA A 82 -9.07 -7.65 3.80
C ALA A 82 -8.75 -6.28 4.41
N GLY A 83 -8.09 -6.25 5.57
CA GLY A 83 -7.68 -5.00 6.22
C GLY A 83 -6.63 -4.26 5.40
N SER A 84 -5.58 -4.95 4.97
CA SER A 84 -4.55 -4.35 4.10
C SER A 84 -5.11 -4.01 2.71
N THR A 85 -6.00 -4.83 2.14
CA THR A 85 -6.67 -4.52 0.87
C THR A 85 -7.40 -3.18 0.91
N ILE A 86 -8.14 -2.92 2.00
CA ILE A 86 -8.88 -1.66 2.18
C ILE A 86 -7.90 -0.50 2.36
N ALA A 87 -6.87 -0.65 3.19
CA ALA A 87 -5.91 0.40 3.46
C ALA A 87 -5.14 0.80 2.19
N ASP A 88 -4.63 -0.17 1.43
CA ASP A 88 -3.91 0.09 0.18
C ASP A 88 -4.82 0.62 -0.94
N THR A 89 -6.11 0.26 -0.94
CA THR A 89 -7.10 0.87 -1.85
C THR A 89 -7.33 2.35 -1.52
N ILE A 90 -7.37 2.70 -0.23
CA ILE A 90 -7.46 4.10 0.21
C ILE A 90 -6.18 4.85 -0.17
N ALA A 91 -5.00 4.26 0.03
CA ALA A 91 -3.74 4.85 -0.37
C ALA A 91 -3.66 5.13 -1.89
N LEU A 92 -4.22 4.23 -2.72
CA LEU A 92 -4.37 4.51 -4.16
C LEU A 92 -5.34 5.67 -4.42
N SER A 93 -6.46 5.76 -3.68
CA SER A 93 -7.39 6.88 -3.78
C SER A 93 -6.71 8.21 -3.47
N ASP A 94 -5.88 8.26 -2.42
CA ASP A 94 -5.11 9.45 -2.04
C ASP A 94 -4.10 9.82 -3.13
N ALA A 95 -3.48 8.83 -3.76
CA ALA A 95 -2.60 9.05 -4.91
C ALA A 95 -3.34 9.61 -6.13
N VAL A 96 -4.58 9.16 -6.38
CA VAL A 96 -5.44 9.72 -7.43
C VAL A 96 -5.82 11.18 -7.12
N GLU A 97 -5.97 11.56 -5.85
CA GLU A 97 -6.23 12.95 -5.48
C GLU A 97 -5.12 13.90 -5.93
N GLU A 98 -3.85 13.48 -5.89
CA GLU A 98 -2.72 14.27 -6.42
C GLU A 98 -2.86 14.50 -7.95
N ALA A 99 -3.24 13.47 -8.69
CA ALA A 99 -3.50 13.59 -10.12
C ALA A 99 -4.73 14.51 -10.40
N VAL A 100 -5.77 14.42 -9.59
CA VAL A 100 -6.95 15.31 -9.68
C VAL A 100 -6.58 16.74 -9.34
N ALA A 101 -5.68 16.98 -8.39
CA ALA A 101 -5.19 18.31 -8.07
C ALA A 101 -4.43 18.94 -9.25
N PHE A 102 -3.61 18.16 -9.95
CA PHE A 102 -2.97 18.58 -11.20
C PHE A 102 -4.01 18.86 -12.30
N ALA A 103 -4.97 17.96 -12.53
CA ALA A 103 -6.01 18.12 -13.54
C ALA A 103 -6.85 19.37 -13.33
N LYS A 104 -7.10 19.80 -12.10
CA LYS A 104 -7.81 21.05 -11.79
C LYS A 104 -7.05 22.30 -12.27
N GLN A 105 -5.74 22.22 -12.39
CA GLN A 105 -4.90 23.29 -12.93
C GLN A 105 -4.78 23.22 -14.46
N HIS A 106 -5.02 22.04 -15.05
CA HIS A 106 -4.94 21.74 -16.48
C HIS A 106 -6.21 21.04 -16.98
N PRO A 107 -7.41 21.66 -16.84
CA PRO A 107 -8.69 20.96 -16.98
C PRO A 107 -8.99 20.46 -18.40
N ASP A 108 -8.45 21.13 -19.42
CA ASP A 108 -8.71 20.79 -20.83
C ASP A 108 -7.58 19.93 -21.45
N GLU A 109 -6.53 19.60 -20.66
CA GLU A 109 -5.31 18.95 -21.13
C GLU A 109 -4.98 17.67 -20.39
N THR A 110 -5.77 17.30 -19.37
CA THR A 110 -5.49 16.15 -18.52
C THR A 110 -6.57 15.08 -18.66
N LEU A 111 -6.15 13.84 -18.89
CA LEU A 111 -6.99 12.65 -18.83
C LEU A 111 -6.50 11.74 -17.71
N ILE A 112 -7.37 11.42 -16.76
CA ILE A 112 -7.12 10.45 -15.69
C ILE A 112 -7.98 9.22 -15.94
N LEU A 113 -7.36 8.03 -15.95
CA LEU A 113 -8.02 6.74 -16.02
C LEU A 113 -7.70 5.95 -14.76
N VAL A 114 -8.73 5.46 -14.07
CA VAL A 114 -8.59 4.56 -12.92
C VAL A 114 -9.31 3.26 -13.26
N THR A 115 -8.59 2.16 -13.18
CA THR A 115 -9.13 0.84 -13.53
C THR A 115 -8.45 -0.25 -12.73
N GLY A 116 -9.10 -1.42 -12.62
CA GLY A 116 -8.44 -2.65 -12.26
C GLY A 116 -8.09 -3.43 -13.52
N ASP A 117 -7.05 -4.23 -13.47
CA ASP A 117 -6.62 -5.13 -14.54
C ASP A 117 -7.35 -6.48 -14.45
N HIS A 118 -7.60 -6.99 -13.24
CA HIS A 118 -8.33 -8.23 -12.94
C HIS A 118 -8.85 -8.23 -11.48
N GLU A 119 -9.64 -9.21 -11.14
CA GLU A 119 -9.92 -9.58 -9.76
C GLU A 119 -8.74 -10.38 -9.20
N THR A 120 -8.60 -10.47 -7.87
CA THR A 120 -7.46 -11.14 -7.27
C THR A 120 -7.89 -12.01 -6.09
N GLY A 121 -7.46 -13.27 -6.13
CA GLY A 121 -7.63 -14.25 -5.05
C GLY A 121 -9.07 -14.61 -4.73
N GLY A 122 -10.06 -14.15 -5.52
CA GLY A 122 -11.47 -14.35 -5.25
C GLY A 122 -11.98 -13.60 -4.02
N LEU A 123 -11.24 -12.60 -3.52
CA LEU A 123 -11.67 -11.80 -2.37
C LEU A 123 -12.95 -11.04 -2.70
N THR A 124 -13.99 -11.27 -1.91
CA THR A 124 -15.30 -10.63 -2.09
C THR A 124 -15.82 -10.11 -0.76
N ILE A 125 -16.68 -9.09 -0.82
CA ILE A 125 -17.38 -8.55 0.34
C ILE A 125 -18.67 -9.31 0.52
N GLY A 126 -18.90 -9.80 1.74
CA GLY A 126 -20.11 -10.49 2.13
C GLY A 126 -19.96 -12.02 2.16
N TYR A 127 -20.72 -12.63 3.05
CA TYR A 127 -20.73 -14.06 3.28
C TYR A 127 -22.17 -14.54 3.55
N ALA A 128 -22.59 -15.57 2.85
CA ALA A 128 -23.95 -16.09 2.93
C ALA A 128 -24.37 -16.62 4.33
N GLY A 129 -23.40 -17.00 5.17
CA GLY A 129 -23.63 -17.43 6.54
C GLY A 129 -24.03 -16.32 7.51
N THR A 130 -23.95 -15.05 7.09
CA THR A 130 -24.32 -13.87 7.87
C THR A 130 -25.61 -13.21 7.39
N ASP A 131 -26.45 -13.91 6.66
CA ASP A 131 -27.70 -13.38 6.08
C ASP A 131 -27.50 -12.09 5.26
N TYR A 132 -26.39 -12.01 4.52
CA TYR A 132 -25.96 -10.86 3.73
C TYR A 132 -25.44 -9.66 4.55
N ASP A 133 -25.28 -9.80 5.84
CA ASP A 133 -24.65 -8.77 6.67
C ASP A 133 -23.12 -8.77 6.51
N THR A 134 -22.52 -7.57 6.59
CA THR A 134 -21.07 -7.37 6.62
C THR A 134 -20.68 -6.66 7.90
N PHE A 135 -19.52 -7.04 8.44
CA PHE A 135 -18.99 -6.48 9.69
C PHE A 135 -17.66 -5.78 9.44
N LEU A 136 -17.60 -4.96 8.38
CA LEU A 136 -16.38 -4.30 7.91
C LEU A 136 -15.69 -3.43 8.98
N THR A 137 -16.46 -2.90 9.93
CA THR A 137 -15.90 -2.15 11.06
C THR A 137 -14.92 -2.96 11.92
N ASN A 138 -15.02 -4.29 11.90
CA ASN A 138 -14.08 -5.14 12.63
C ASN A 138 -12.68 -5.10 12.01
N LEU A 139 -12.58 -4.84 10.70
CA LEU A 139 -11.31 -4.76 9.98
C LEU A 139 -10.48 -3.53 10.39
N SER A 140 -11.13 -2.48 10.91
CA SER A 140 -10.41 -1.30 11.42
C SER A 140 -9.53 -1.59 12.65
N ASN A 141 -9.67 -2.76 13.26
CA ASN A 141 -8.82 -3.19 14.37
C ASN A 141 -7.49 -3.78 13.90
N GLN A 142 -7.37 -4.14 12.63
CA GLN A 142 -6.13 -4.65 12.07
C GLN A 142 -5.08 -3.54 11.99
N LYS A 143 -3.88 -3.79 12.55
CA LYS A 143 -2.80 -2.80 12.67
C LYS A 143 -1.60 -3.10 11.78
N ILE A 144 -1.47 -4.33 11.31
CA ILE A 144 -0.36 -4.79 10.47
C ILE A 144 -0.87 -5.71 9.38
N SER A 145 -0.11 -5.86 8.29
CA SER A 145 -0.41 -6.82 7.23
C SER A 145 -0.12 -8.27 7.68
N TYR A 146 -0.66 -9.21 6.89
CA TYR A 146 -0.32 -10.63 7.05
C TYR A 146 1.19 -10.88 6.90
N ALA A 147 1.83 -10.20 5.96
CA ALA A 147 3.25 -10.37 5.66
C ALA A 147 4.12 -9.94 6.84
N LYS A 148 3.83 -8.80 7.44
CA LYS A 148 4.52 -8.32 8.64
C LYS A 148 4.25 -9.21 9.84
N TYR A 149 3.03 -9.74 9.99
CA TYR A 149 2.73 -10.70 11.04
C TYR A 149 3.55 -11.99 10.89
N ASP A 150 3.65 -12.52 9.67
CA ASP A 150 4.45 -13.72 9.41
C ASP A 150 5.94 -13.48 9.69
N SER A 151 6.51 -12.39 9.20
CA SER A 151 7.94 -12.09 9.38
C SER A 151 8.32 -11.77 10.82
N ASP A 152 7.55 -10.94 11.50
CA ASP A 152 7.96 -10.37 12.79
C ASP A 152 7.51 -11.22 13.99
N TYR A 153 6.45 -12.03 13.82
CA TYR A 153 5.83 -12.79 14.92
C TYR A 153 5.89 -14.30 14.72
N VAL A 154 5.40 -14.82 13.57
CA VAL A 154 5.22 -16.28 13.39
C VAL A 154 6.56 -17.01 13.41
N ALA A 155 7.62 -16.45 12.85
CA ALA A 155 8.95 -17.03 12.92
C ALA A 155 9.44 -17.15 14.38
N GLY A 156 9.25 -16.07 15.15
CA GLY A 156 9.61 -16.06 16.58
C GLY A 156 8.80 -17.05 17.42
N TYR A 157 7.53 -17.24 17.13
CA TYR A 157 6.68 -18.22 17.83
C TYR A 157 7.22 -19.65 17.66
N LYS A 158 7.63 -20.00 16.43
CA LYS A 158 8.20 -21.32 16.13
C LYS A 158 9.54 -21.53 16.83
N GLU A 159 10.41 -20.52 16.81
CA GLU A 159 11.75 -20.58 17.42
C GLU A 159 11.67 -20.69 18.95
N ASN A 160 10.79 -19.92 19.57
CA ASN A 160 10.68 -19.84 21.03
C ASN A 160 9.68 -20.84 21.63
N ASN A 161 9.00 -21.66 20.82
CA ASN A 161 7.89 -22.52 21.23
C ASN A 161 6.84 -21.73 22.05
N THR A 162 6.47 -20.54 21.57
CA THR A 162 5.55 -19.64 22.25
C THR A 162 4.22 -20.34 22.54
N SER A 163 3.67 -20.13 23.71
CA SER A 163 2.41 -20.77 24.11
C SER A 163 1.25 -20.28 23.24
N PHE A 164 0.26 -21.14 23.00
CA PHE A 164 -0.94 -20.76 22.27
C PHE A 164 -1.65 -19.55 22.90
N GLU A 165 -1.67 -19.48 24.23
CA GLU A 165 -2.28 -18.37 24.96
C GLU A 165 -1.58 -17.02 24.65
N ASP A 166 -0.25 -17.03 24.55
CA ASP A 166 0.51 -15.82 24.24
C ASP A 166 0.36 -15.43 22.78
N VAL A 167 0.35 -16.40 21.85
CA VAL A 167 0.02 -16.14 20.44
C VAL A 167 -1.35 -15.48 20.31
N MET A 168 -2.35 -15.96 21.07
CA MET A 168 -3.71 -15.39 21.01
C MET A 168 -3.80 -13.98 21.58
N LYS A 169 -2.94 -13.60 22.52
CA LYS A 169 -2.83 -12.20 22.98
C LYS A 169 -2.33 -11.28 21.88
N ASP A 170 -1.34 -11.72 21.13
CA ASP A 170 -0.81 -10.96 19.99
C ASP A 170 -1.87 -10.85 18.88
N VAL A 171 -2.58 -11.93 18.57
CA VAL A 171 -3.70 -11.90 17.59
C VAL A 171 -4.80 -10.90 18.02
N GLU A 172 -5.18 -10.89 19.29
CA GLU A 172 -6.14 -9.91 19.80
C GLU A 172 -5.59 -8.48 19.69
N ALA A 173 -4.32 -8.27 20.04
CA ALA A 173 -3.70 -6.94 20.04
C ALA A 173 -3.49 -6.37 18.64
N LEU A 174 -3.15 -7.22 17.66
CA LEU A 174 -2.79 -6.82 16.29
C LEU A 174 -3.96 -6.80 15.32
N PHE A 175 -4.94 -7.67 15.51
CA PHE A 175 -6.09 -7.82 14.62
C PHE A 175 -7.44 -7.53 15.28
N GLY A 176 -7.47 -7.33 16.59
CA GLY A 176 -8.71 -7.15 17.35
C GLY A 176 -9.58 -8.42 17.44
N LEU A 177 -9.01 -9.59 17.10
CA LEU A 177 -9.73 -10.85 17.09
C LEU A 177 -9.70 -11.49 18.46
N LYS A 178 -10.81 -11.42 19.16
CA LYS A 178 -11.02 -12.12 20.43
C LYS A 178 -11.70 -13.46 20.17
N LEU A 179 -10.90 -14.48 19.96
CA LEU A 179 -11.39 -15.83 19.70
C LEU A 179 -11.74 -16.53 21.01
N SER A 180 -12.96 -17.06 21.07
CA SER A 180 -13.38 -17.97 22.15
C SER A 180 -12.92 -19.39 21.83
N GLY A 181 -12.31 -20.08 22.76
CA GLY A 181 -12.00 -21.50 22.66
C GLY A 181 -13.24 -22.38 22.70
#